data_a46fd63af0ad82ad1013ae4b99f806e3
#
_entry.id   a46fd63af0ad82ad1013ae4b99f806e3
#
_cell.length_a   1.000
_cell.length_b   1.000
_cell.length_c   1.000
_cell.angle_alpha   90.00
_cell.angle_beta   90.00
_cell.angle_gamma   90.00
#
_symmetry.space_group_name_H-M   'P 1'
#
loop_
_entity.id
_entity.type
_entity.pdbx_description
1 polymer ?
#
loop_
_entity_poly.entity_id
_entity_poly.type
_entity_poly.pdbx_seq_one_letter_code
_entity_poly.pdbx_strand_id
1 'polypeptide(L)'
;FIDGQQKAASDFGETNDNGVWIPKDAKGDLTFGTNGFYMEFQQTGTSANSSGMGADTSGNDNHFTVTNIDARDVCVDTPTNNFCTFNPLDNAVLALSEGNMKATHSTSSGGEENRGTMGFANGKWYWEFKIGYDVPGNQLQPYGIGLLTNTGRNPLESDLKVTEALAVFWYTDSSNNEVQERIFNTRTTVAASEAFADNGDIVQFAVDADAGKVWVGKNNTYLDDASGNVGDPANGNNPIHTYTVVEGNFIFPAIVNVGSQGLTILLNTGNPSFAISSGNADANGYGNFEHAPPSGFYSICSKNLAEYG
;
A
#
# COMPACT_ATOMS: atom_id res chain seq x y z
N PHE A 1 11.13 29.94 -5.87
CA PHE A 1 11.44 31.29 -5.34
C PHE A 1 12.25 32.08 -6.35
N ILE A 2 11.85 33.34 -6.58
CA ILE A 2 12.53 34.24 -7.51
C ILE A 2 13.03 35.45 -6.74
N ASP A 3 14.34 35.65 -6.77
CA ASP A 3 14.99 36.75 -6.03
C ASP A 3 14.90 38.07 -6.79
N GLY A 4 14.47 39.12 -6.08
CA GLY A 4 14.49 40.49 -6.56
C GLY A 4 13.48 40.81 -7.68
N GLN A 5 12.47 39.96 -7.95
CA GLN A 5 11.52 40.16 -9.04
C GLN A 5 10.07 39.90 -8.59
N GLN A 6 9.16 40.74 -9.06
CA GLN A 6 7.71 40.48 -9.00
C GLN A 6 7.27 39.82 -10.29
N LYS A 7 6.52 38.71 -10.19
CA LYS A 7 6.01 37.95 -11.31
C LYS A 7 4.48 37.93 -11.32
N ALA A 8 3.89 37.82 -12.51
CA ALA A 8 2.46 37.65 -12.68
C ALA A 8 2.04 36.18 -12.53
N ALA A 9 0.77 35.95 -12.23
CA ALA A 9 0.25 34.57 -12.16
C ALA A 9 0.45 33.80 -13.47
N SER A 10 0.35 34.47 -14.62
CA SER A 10 0.58 33.91 -15.96
C SER A 10 2.01 33.39 -16.19
N ASP A 11 2.98 33.78 -15.35
CA ASP A 11 4.34 33.24 -15.40
C ASP A 11 4.40 31.81 -14.84
N PHE A 12 3.40 31.41 -14.06
CA PHE A 12 3.37 30.12 -13.34
C PHE A 12 2.24 29.19 -13.77
N GLY A 13 1.29 29.66 -14.55
CA GLY A 13 0.17 28.86 -14.98
C GLY A 13 -0.52 29.46 -16.21
N GLU A 14 -1.41 28.68 -16.77
CA GLU A 14 -2.20 29.01 -17.96
C GLU A 14 -3.61 28.44 -17.85
N THR A 15 -4.52 28.92 -18.68
CA THR A 15 -5.86 28.37 -18.79
C THR A 15 -5.87 27.34 -19.92
N ASN A 16 -6.27 26.09 -19.60
CA ASN A 16 -6.39 25.04 -20.60
C ASN A 16 -7.63 25.23 -21.50
N ASP A 17 -7.77 24.37 -22.53
CA ASP A 17 -8.87 24.40 -23.49
C ASP A 17 -10.27 24.28 -22.85
N ASN A 18 -10.36 23.74 -21.65
CA ASN A 18 -11.60 23.61 -20.87
C ASN A 18 -11.91 24.83 -19.98
N GLY A 19 -11.09 25.88 -20.06
CA GLY A 19 -11.25 27.08 -19.25
C GLY A 19 -10.76 26.94 -17.79
N VAL A 20 -10.05 25.86 -17.45
CA VAL A 20 -9.48 25.62 -16.13
C VAL A 20 -8.06 26.16 -16.09
N TRP A 21 -7.75 26.95 -15.05
CA TRP A 21 -6.39 27.42 -14.83
C TRP A 21 -5.54 26.28 -14.27
N ILE A 22 -4.42 25.99 -14.94
CA ILE A 22 -3.49 24.91 -14.60
C ILE A 22 -2.07 25.44 -14.45
N PRO A 23 -1.22 24.85 -13.60
CA PRO A 23 0.18 25.19 -13.54
C PRO A 23 0.90 24.81 -14.83
N LYS A 24 1.90 25.60 -15.21
CA LYS A 24 2.82 25.31 -16.31
C LYS A 24 4.24 25.10 -15.81
N ASP A 25 5.06 24.43 -16.60
CA ASP A 25 6.49 24.38 -16.32
C ASP A 25 7.11 25.77 -16.58
N ALA A 26 7.41 26.45 -15.48
CA ALA A 26 7.98 27.80 -15.51
C ALA A 26 9.51 27.79 -15.47
N LYS A 27 10.17 26.62 -15.35
CA LYS A 27 11.62 26.53 -15.13
C LYS A 27 12.43 27.18 -16.25
N GLY A 28 12.06 26.88 -17.51
CA GLY A 28 12.74 27.42 -18.68
C GLY A 28 12.45 28.87 -18.99
N ASP A 29 11.35 29.43 -18.49
CA ASP A 29 10.85 30.75 -18.80
C ASP A 29 11.29 31.83 -17.80
N LEU A 30 11.85 31.42 -16.66
CA LEU A 30 12.15 32.31 -15.54
C LEU A 30 13.65 32.43 -15.27
N THR A 31 14.04 33.62 -14.87
CA THR A 31 15.35 33.89 -14.30
C THR A 31 15.19 34.02 -12.77
N PHE A 32 15.87 33.16 -12.01
CA PHE A 32 15.64 33.05 -10.58
C PHE A 32 16.38 34.07 -9.70
N GLY A 33 17.36 34.80 -10.26
CA GLY A 33 18.22 35.70 -9.52
C GLY A 33 19.26 34.93 -8.67
N THR A 34 20.14 35.65 -7.98
CA THR A 34 21.30 35.03 -7.30
C THR A 34 20.90 34.11 -6.12
N ASN A 35 19.87 34.52 -5.36
CA ASN A 35 19.39 33.75 -4.19
C ASN A 35 18.11 32.98 -4.48
N GLY A 36 17.62 32.99 -5.73
CA GLY A 36 16.44 32.26 -6.15
C GLY A 36 16.73 30.78 -6.32
N PHE A 37 15.66 29.98 -6.25
CA PHE A 37 15.75 28.53 -6.40
C PHE A 37 14.50 27.96 -7.05
N TYR A 38 14.63 26.78 -7.67
CA TYR A 38 13.53 25.97 -8.20
C TYR A 38 13.67 24.54 -7.71
N MET A 39 12.66 24.04 -7.01
CA MET A 39 12.66 22.69 -6.44
C MET A 39 11.63 21.83 -7.17
N GLU A 40 12.08 20.73 -7.74
CA GLU A 40 11.22 19.75 -8.44
C GLU A 40 10.83 18.58 -7.55
N PHE A 41 11.51 18.41 -6.40
CA PHE A 41 11.28 17.31 -5.46
C PHE A 41 11.36 15.90 -6.08
N GLN A 42 12.18 15.74 -7.11
CA GLN A 42 12.34 14.46 -7.82
C GLN A 42 13.51 13.62 -7.30
N GLN A 43 14.47 14.26 -6.65
CA GLN A 43 15.68 13.61 -6.17
C GLN A 43 15.45 12.96 -4.81
N THR A 44 16.14 11.85 -4.55
CA THR A 44 15.94 11.02 -3.36
C THR A 44 17.17 10.96 -2.43
N GLY A 45 18.28 11.61 -2.82
CA GLY A 45 19.49 11.65 -2.01
C GLY A 45 19.35 12.57 -0.78
N THR A 46 20.18 12.37 0.22
CA THR A 46 20.17 13.17 1.47
C THR A 46 21.25 14.25 1.51
N SER A 47 22.10 14.33 0.49
CA SER A 47 23.15 15.35 0.42
C SER A 47 22.64 16.66 -0.16
N ALA A 48 23.23 17.79 0.27
CA ALA A 48 22.94 19.11 -0.30
C ALA A 48 23.66 19.29 -1.64
N ASN A 49 23.14 18.66 -2.68
CA ASN A 49 23.63 18.73 -4.05
C ASN A 49 22.50 18.46 -5.06
N SER A 50 22.80 18.42 -6.33
CA SER A 50 21.84 18.21 -7.41
C SER A 50 21.13 16.85 -7.40
N SER A 51 21.59 15.89 -6.59
CA SER A 51 20.95 14.56 -6.39
C SER A 51 20.16 14.48 -5.09
N GLY A 52 20.18 15.52 -4.27
CA GLY A 52 19.52 15.55 -2.96
C GLY A 52 18.06 15.96 -3.03
N MET A 53 17.26 15.55 -2.04
CA MET A 53 15.83 15.94 -1.92
C MET A 53 15.63 17.46 -1.84
N GLY A 54 16.67 18.19 -1.36
CA GLY A 54 16.69 19.64 -1.33
C GLY A 54 17.37 20.28 -2.57
N ALA A 55 17.44 19.57 -3.71
CA ALA A 55 18.11 20.06 -4.89
C ALA A 55 17.42 21.31 -5.48
N ASP A 56 18.22 22.34 -5.69
CA ASP A 56 17.85 23.46 -6.53
C ASP A 56 18.18 23.12 -7.99
N THR A 57 17.23 23.19 -8.86
CA THR A 57 17.38 22.93 -10.30
C THR A 57 17.23 24.19 -11.16
N SER A 58 17.29 25.37 -10.52
CA SER A 58 17.26 26.68 -11.21
C SER A 58 18.54 27.00 -11.98
N GLY A 59 19.64 26.29 -11.68
CA GLY A 59 20.97 26.58 -12.19
C GLY A 59 21.83 27.46 -11.27
N ASN A 60 21.31 27.85 -10.10
CA ASN A 60 22.05 28.66 -9.12
C ASN A 60 22.79 27.83 -8.07
N ASP A 61 22.52 26.51 -8.00
CA ASP A 61 23.08 25.58 -7.01
C ASP A 61 22.78 25.97 -5.54
N ASN A 62 21.66 26.66 -5.31
CA ASN A 62 21.19 27.01 -3.97
C ASN A 62 20.50 25.82 -3.30
N HIS A 63 21.21 24.69 -3.21
CA HIS A 63 20.71 23.45 -2.63
C HIS A 63 20.43 23.57 -1.14
N PHE A 64 19.33 22.95 -0.68
CA PHE A 64 18.96 22.87 0.71
C PHE A 64 19.55 21.63 1.38
N THR A 65 20.03 21.78 2.60
CA THR A 65 20.39 20.67 3.45
C THR A 65 19.12 20.06 4.04
N VAL A 66 18.91 18.76 3.86
CA VAL A 66 17.79 18.04 4.48
C VAL A 66 18.21 17.58 5.88
N THR A 67 17.24 17.59 6.81
CA THR A 67 17.43 17.13 8.18
C THR A 67 16.24 16.27 8.56
N ASN A 68 16.50 15.05 9.05
CA ASN A 68 15.47 14.07 9.44
C ASN A 68 14.54 13.66 8.29
N ILE A 69 15.02 13.73 7.06
CA ILE A 69 14.34 13.21 5.86
C ILE A 69 15.26 12.17 5.23
N ASP A 70 14.71 11.00 4.90
CA ASP A 70 15.44 9.93 4.21
C ASP A 70 14.64 9.37 3.01
N ALA A 71 15.17 8.37 2.35
CA ALA A 71 14.55 7.81 1.13
C ALA A 71 13.14 7.20 1.37
N ARG A 72 12.77 6.94 2.62
CA ARG A 72 11.44 6.42 2.99
C ARG A 72 10.38 7.52 3.07
N ASP A 73 10.82 8.78 3.18
CA ASP A 73 9.93 9.93 3.17
C ASP A 73 9.54 10.36 1.74
N VAL A 74 10.14 9.73 0.73
CA VAL A 74 9.80 9.98 -0.67
C VAL A 74 8.62 9.11 -1.07
N CYS A 75 7.54 9.73 -1.49
CA CYS A 75 6.38 9.02 -2.01
C CYS A 75 6.23 9.22 -3.53
N VAL A 76 5.56 8.26 -4.18
CA VAL A 76 5.24 8.32 -5.61
C VAL A 76 3.87 8.95 -5.87
N ASP A 77 3.20 9.42 -4.82
CA ASP A 77 1.94 10.16 -4.95
C ASP A 77 2.13 11.47 -5.73
N THR A 78 1.15 11.79 -6.54
CA THR A 78 1.07 13.04 -7.28
C THR A 78 -0.30 13.69 -7.08
N PRO A 79 -0.49 14.98 -7.39
CA PRO A 79 -1.81 15.62 -7.30
C PRO A 79 -2.91 14.91 -8.10
N THR A 80 -2.54 14.10 -9.09
CA THR A 80 -3.48 13.39 -9.98
C THR A 80 -3.49 11.88 -9.80
N ASN A 81 -2.63 11.32 -8.96
CA ASN A 81 -2.60 9.90 -8.67
C ASN A 81 -2.10 9.64 -7.25
N ASN A 82 -2.98 9.13 -6.39
CA ASN A 82 -2.70 8.83 -5.00
C ASN A 82 -2.87 7.33 -4.76
N PHE A 83 -2.01 6.76 -3.93
CA PHE A 83 -2.04 5.35 -3.58
C PHE A 83 -2.81 5.11 -2.26
N CYS A 84 -3.36 3.93 -2.12
CA CYS A 84 -4.03 3.51 -0.90
C CYS A 84 -3.03 3.45 0.27
N THR A 85 -3.42 3.96 1.43
CA THR A 85 -2.67 3.89 2.70
C THR A 85 -3.54 3.23 3.77
N PHE A 86 -3.01 2.91 4.94
CA PHE A 86 -3.85 2.62 6.10
C PHE A 86 -4.71 3.83 6.45
N ASN A 87 -5.93 3.56 6.91
CA ASN A 87 -6.89 4.62 7.21
C ASN A 87 -6.79 5.06 8.69
N PRO A 88 -6.32 6.28 8.98
CA PRO A 88 -6.23 6.74 10.36
C PRO A 88 -7.59 6.93 11.04
N LEU A 89 -8.69 6.97 10.29
CA LEU A 89 -10.05 7.10 10.80
C LEU A 89 -10.69 5.74 11.10
N ASP A 90 -10.15 4.65 10.55
CA ASP A 90 -10.59 3.26 10.79
C ASP A 90 -9.56 2.57 11.70
N ASN A 91 -9.18 3.23 12.78
CA ASN A 91 -8.07 2.79 13.62
C ASN A 91 -8.35 3.09 15.08
N ALA A 92 -8.45 2.05 15.90
CA ALA A 92 -8.69 2.22 17.32
C ALA A 92 -7.38 2.38 18.12
N VAL A 93 -6.29 1.68 17.80
CA VAL A 93 -5.09 1.59 18.67
C VAL A 93 -3.77 1.39 17.91
N LEU A 94 -3.76 1.25 16.60
CA LEU A 94 -2.53 1.11 15.83
C LEU A 94 -1.82 2.45 15.70
N ALA A 95 -0.53 2.51 16.00
CA ALA A 95 0.27 3.68 15.67
C ALA A 95 0.64 3.65 14.19
N LEU A 96 0.10 4.59 13.42
CA LEU A 96 0.41 4.76 12.00
C LEU A 96 1.56 5.75 11.83
N SER A 97 2.47 5.45 10.92
CA SER A 97 3.63 6.28 10.58
C SER A 97 4.03 6.08 9.11
N GLU A 98 5.11 6.70 8.67
CA GLU A 98 5.61 6.63 7.29
C GLU A 98 4.49 6.93 6.27
N GLY A 99 3.82 8.07 6.42
CA GLY A 99 2.69 8.43 5.55
C GLY A 99 1.48 7.50 5.65
N ASN A 100 1.25 6.88 6.81
CA ASN A 100 0.25 5.84 7.07
C ASN A 100 0.49 4.52 6.30
N MET A 101 1.72 4.28 5.86
CA MET A 101 2.09 3.00 5.22
C MET A 101 2.64 1.99 6.21
N LYS A 102 2.94 2.40 7.44
CA LYS A 102 3.44 1.55 8.52
C LYS A 102 2.45 1.55 9.68
N ALA A 103 2.04 0.38 10.10
CA ALA A 103 1.24 0.16 11.31
C ALA A 103 2.06 -0.55 12.36
N THR A 104 2.06 -0.01 13.58
CA THR A 104 2.76 -0.59 14.73
C THR A 104 1.79 -0.73 15.88
N HIS A 105 1.85 -1.87 16.57
CA HIS A 105 1.09 -2.14 17.78
C HIS A 105 2.02 -2.56 18.92
N SER A 106 1.82 -1.98 20.10
CA SER A 106 2.73 -2.21 21.24
C SER A 106 2.05 -2.60 22.55
N THR A 107 0.72 -2.77 22.56
CA THR A 107 -0.04 -2.96 23.80
C THR A 107 -0.90 -4.23 23.82
N SER A 108 -1.43 -4.57 24.99
CA SER A 108 -2.05 -5.85 25.34
C SER A 108 -3.56 -5.94 25.06
N SER A 109 -4.14 -5.06 24.26
CA SER A 109 -5.55 -5.17 23.87
C SER A 109 -5.64 -5.73 22.46
N GLY A 110 -6.39 -6.81 22.30
CA GLY A 110 -6.66 -7.43 21.00
C GLY A 110 -7.97 -6.94 20.39
N GLY A 111 -8.19 -7.29 19.12
CA GLY A 111 -9.45 -7.00 18.46
C GLY A 111 -9.43 -5.74 17.59
N GLU A 112 -8.29 -5.40 17.04
CA GLU A 112 -8.11 -4.19 16.26
C GLU A 112 -7.96 -4.50 14.77
N GLU A 113 -8.63 -3.71 13.97
CA GLU A 113 -8.55 -3.76 12.53
C GLU A 113 -8.19 -2.39 11.98
N ASN A 114 -7.57 -2.38 10.82
CA ASN A 114 -7.41 -1.18 10.01
C ASN A 114 -7.52 -1.55 8.55
N ARG A 115 -8.40 -0.87 7.83
CA ARG A 115 -8.55 -0.96 6.39
C ARG A 115 -7.72 0.08 5.69
N GLY A 116 -7.47 -0.15 4.42
CA GLY A 116 -6.95 0.88 3.54
C GLY A 116 -7.93 2.03 3.32
N THR A 117 -7.40 3.16 2.87
CA THR A 117 -8.18 4.37 2.52
C THR A 117 -8.98 4.23 1.24
N MET A 118 -8.64 3.25 0.39
CA MET A 118 -9.28 3.00 -0.89
C MET A 118 -9.73 1.55 -0.98
N GLY A 119 -10.97 1.34 -1.40
CA GLY A 119 -11.55 0.04 -1.68
C GLY A 119 -11.96 -0.08 -3.14
N PHE A 120 -12.13 -1.32 -3.60
CA PHE A 120 -12.55 -1.65 -4.95
C PHE A 120 -13.68 -2.67 -4.92
N ALA A 121 -14.56 -2.63 -5.92
CA ALA A 121 -15.64 -3.58 -6.09
C ALA A 121 -15.48 -4.45 -7.34
N ASN A 122 -14.73 -3.97 -8.33
CA ASN A 122 -14.46 -4.60 -9.62
C ASN A 122 -12.97 -4.59 -9.91
N GLY A 123 -12.55 -5.23 -11.00
CA GLY A 123 -11.17 -5.20 -11.48
C GLY A 123 -10.23 -6.19 -10.79
N LYS A 124 -8.95 -6.08 -11.12
CA LYS A 124 -7.89 -6.97 -10.63
C LYS A 124 -6.82 -6.16 -9.93
N TRP A 125 -6.58 -6.48 -8.67
CA TRP A 125 -5.79 -5.64 -7.79
C TRP A 125 -4.66 -6.40 -7.13
N TYR A 126 -3.52 -5.70 -6.90
CA TYR A 126 -2.32 -6.25 -6.29
C TYR A 126 -1.79 -5.31 -5.21
N TRP A 127 -1.34 -5.89 -4.10
CA TRP A 127 -0.59 -5.19 -3.05
C TRP A 127 0.32 -6.13 -2.28
N GLU A 128 1.21 -5.55 -1.51
CA GLU A 128 2.20 -6.26 -0.69
C GLU A 128 2.10 -5.81 0.77
N PHE A 129 2.40 -6.73 1.67
CA PHE A 129 2.71 -6.42 3.06
C PHE A 129 4.11 -6.90 3.37
N LYS A 130 4.97 -6.01 3.91
CA LYS A 130 6.24 -6.42 4.48
C LYS A 130 6.11 -6.60 5.97
N ILE A 131 6.62 -7.72 6.46
CA ILE A 131 6.62 -8.06 7.88
C ILE A 131 7.82 -7.39 8.54
N GLY A 132 7.58 -6.61 9.58
CA GLY A 132 8.61 -6.02 10.42
C GLY A 132 8.37 -6.39 11.87
N TYR A 133 9.29 -7.11 12.48
CA TYR A 133 9.21 -7.44 13.90
C TYR A 133 10.12 -6.54 14.72
N ASP A 134 9.57 -6.03 15.82
CA ASP A 134 10.37 -5.37 16.87
C ASP A 134 10.60 -6.27 18.10
N VAL A 135 10.18 -7.55 18.08
CA VAL A 135 10.26 -8.42 19.25
C VAL A 135 11.27 -9.54 19.02
N PRO A 136 12.35 -9.61 19.82
CA PRO A 136 13.26 -10.75 19.79
C PRO A 136 12.60 -12.03 20.34
N GLY A 137 12.63 -13.09 19.56
CA GLY A 137 12.29 -14.43 20.00
C GLY A 137 10.88 -14.90 19.66
N ASN A 138 10.65 -15.27 18.42
CA ASN A 138 9.69 -16.27 17.90
C ASN A 138 8.34 -16.44 18.64
N GLN A 139 7.85 -15.40 19.30
CA GLN A 139 6.51 -15.41 19.88
C GLN A 139 5.58 -14.66 18.93
N LEU A 140 5.16 -15.38 17.93
CA LEU A 140 4.13 -14.93 17.01
C LEU A 140 2.85 -14.70 17.82
N GLN A 141 2.44 -13.46 17.86
CA GLN A 141 1.13 -13.13 18.38
C GLN A 141 0.13 -13.13 17.24
N PRO A 142 -1.12 -13.48 17.47
CA PRO A 142 -2.09 -13.60 16.41
C PRO A 142 -2.29 -12.23 15.72
N TYR A 143 -1.90 -12.16 14.47
CA TYR A 143 -2.23 -11.08 13.56
C TYR A 143 -2.67 -11.64 12.22
N GLY A 144 -3.45 -10.88 11.48
CA GLY A 144 -3.84 -11.19 10.12
C GLY A 144 -3.54 -10.00 9.21
N ILE A 145 -2.96 -10.29 8.06
CA ILE A 145 -2.77 -9.35 6.97
C ILE A 145 -3.53 -9.87 5.75
N GLY A 146 -4.22 -9.00 5.03
CA GLY A 146 -4.99 -9.46 3.88
C GLY A 146 -6.01 -8.47 3.39
N LEU A 147 -7.25 -8.89 3.35
CA LEU A 147 -8.38 -8.10 2.86
C LEU A 147 -9.60 -8.17 3.77
N LEU A 148 -10.39 -7.11 3.73
CA LEU A 148 -11.64 -7.01 4.47
C LEU A 148 -12.66 -6.20 3.64
N THR A 149 -13.93 -6.60 3.68
CA THR A 149 -15.00 -5.82 3.03
C THR A 149 -15.47 -4.65 3.90
N ASN A 150 -16.16 -3.69 3.28
CA ASN A 150 -16.75 -2.53 3.96
C ASN A 150 -17.77 -2.89 5.05
N THR A 151 -18.43 -4.04 4.92
CA THR A 151 -19.44 -4.53 5.87
C THR A 151 -18.84 -5.35 7.01
N GLY A 152 -17.59 -5.82 6.86
CA GLY A 152 -16.87 -6.58 7.87
C GLY A 152 -16.32 -5.67 8.97
N ARG A 153 -16.61 -5.99 10.23
CA ARG A 153 -15.81 -5.57 11.38
C ARG A 153 -14.96 -6.73 11.81
N ASN A 154 -13.95 -6.47 12.64
CA ASN A 154 -12.95 -7.41 13.11
C ASN A 154 -13.38 -8.89 13.02
N PRO A 155 -12.87 -9.68 12.06
CA PRO A 155 -13.27 -11.06 11.85
C PRO A 155 -12.88 -11.99 13.02
N LEU A 156 -12.17 -11.48 14.00
CA LEU A 156 -11.64 -12.19 15.15
C LEU A 156 -12.50 -12.00 16.41
N GLU A 157 -13.44 -11.04 16.38
CA GLU A 157 -14.45 -10.90 17.42
C GLU A 157 -15.69 -11.73 17.12
N SER A 158 -16.34 -12.23 18.19
CA SER A 158 -17.50 -13.12 18.13
C SER A 158 -18.79 -12.51 17.56
N ASP A 159 -18.75 -11.22 17.16
CA ASP A 159 -19.94 -10.43 16.83
C ASP A 159 -20.01 -9.95 15.37
N LEU A 160 -19.43 -10.66 14.42
CA LEU A 160 -19.67 -10.39 13.00
C LEU A 160 -21.17 -10.66 12.67
N LYS A 161 -21.97 -9.61 12.74
CA LYS A 161 -23.42 -9.68 12.52
C LYS A 161 -23.83 -9.50 11.06
N VAL A 162 -22.89 -9.51 10.11
CA VAL A 162 -23.18 -9.15 8.72
C VAL A 162 -22.99 -10.35 7.81
N THR A 163 -24.04 -10.73 7.13
CA THR A 163 -24.15 -11.91 6.25
C THR A 163 -23.24 -11.87 5.02
N GLU A 164 -22.52 -10.78 4.81
CA GLU A 164 -21.80 -10.49 3.55
C GLU A 164 -20.34 -10.05 3.78
N ALA A 165 -19.83 -10.18 5.01
CA ALA A 165 -18.46 -9.82 5.32
C ALA A 165 -17.51 -10.91 4.83
N LEU A 166 -16.64 -10.56 3.88
CA LEU A 166 -15.53 -11.38 3.46
C LEU A 166 -14.26 -10.88 4.13
N ALA A 167 -13.49 -11.81 4.67
CA ALA A 167 -12.14 -11.56 5.14
C ALA A 167 -11.25 -12.74 4.75
N VAL A 168 -10.13 -12.46 4.09
CA VAL A 168 -9.09 -13.45 3.80
C VAL A 168 -7.79 -12.90 4.36
N PHE A 169 -7.20 -13.64 5.29
CA PHE A 169 -5.98 -13.21 5.96
C PHE A 169 -4.93 -14.31 5.97
N TRP A 170 -3.68 -13.93 5.76
CA TRP A 170 -2.57 -14.68 6.28
C TRP A 170 -2.54 -14.46 7.79
N TYR A 171 -2.86 -15.50 8.50
CA TYR A 171 -3.00 -15.46 9.96
C TYR A 171 -1.91 -16.30 10.59
N THR A 172 -1.31 -15.78 11.62
CA THR A 172 -0.29 -16.49 12.40
C THR A 172 -0.57 -16.38 13.88
N ASP A 173 -0.46 -17.47 14.59
CA ASP A 173 -0.46 -17.52 16.04
C ASP A 173 0.65 -18.47 16.54
N SER A 174 0.83 -18.58 17.84
CA SER A 174 1.89 -19.42 18.46
C SER A 174 1.82 -20.91 18.11
N SER A 175 0.76 -21.36 17.45
CA SER A 175 0.47 -22.77 17.20
C SER A 175 0.17 -23.06 15.73
N ASN A 176 -0.23 -22.05 14.96
CA ASN A 176 -0.71 -22.22 13.58
C ASN A 176 -0.21 -21.11 12.65
N ASN A 177 0.14 -21.53 11.47
CA ASN A 177 0.49 -20.72 10.34
C ASN A 177 -0.41 -21.11 9.20
N GLU A 178 -1.35 -20.27 8.86
CA GLU A 178 -2.35 -20.64 7.88
C GLU A 178 -2.95 -19.42 7.19
N VAL A 179 -3.33 -19.56 5.95
CA VAL A 179 -4.25 -18.62 5.31
C VAL A 179 -5.66 -19.02 5.70
N GLN A 180 -6.41 -18.08 6.22
CA GLN A 180 -7.77 -18.29 6.69
C GLN A 180 -8.74 -17.42 5.94
N GLU A 181 -9.84 -18.03 5.53
CA GLU A 181 -11.08 -17.35 5.26
C GLU A 181 -11.86 -17.18 6.56
N ARG A 182 -12.47 -16.02 6.74
CA ARG A 182 -13.43 -15.79 7.83
C ARG A 182 -14.70 -15.18 7.26
N ILE A 183 -15.77 -15.97 7.33
CA ILE A 183 -17.14 -15.55 7.04
C ILE A 183 -17.95 -15.80 8.32
N PHE A 184 -18.61 -14.80 8.89
CA PHE A 184 -19.53 -14.94 10.02
C PHE A 184 -19.01 -15.72 11.23
N ASN A 185 -17.90 -15.41 11.82
CA ASN A 185 -17.35 -16.24 12.90
C ASN A 185 -16.96 -17.67 12.49
N THR A 186 -17.14 -18.06 11.26
CA THR A 186 -16.65 -19.34 10.78
C THR A 186 -15.23 -19.14 10.25
N ARG A 187 -14.30 -19.82 10.88
CA ARG A 187 -12.91 -19.89 10.46
C ARG A 187 -12.76 -21.11 9.57
N THR A 188 -12.29 -20.89 8.34
CA THR A 188 -11.92 -21.98 7.43
C THR A 188 -10.46 -21.77 7.05
N THR A 189 -9.62 -22.77 7.33
CA THR A 189 -8.24 -22.79 6.84
C THR A 189 -8.27 -23.13 5.36
N VAL A 190 -7.78 -22.24 4.52
CA VAL A 190 -7.72 -22.44 3.06
C VAL A 190 -6.35 -22.88 2.59
N ALA A 191 -5.31 -22.60 3.37
CA ALA A 191 -4.01 -23.25 3.25
C ALA A 191 -3.42 -23.45 4.65
N ALA A 192 -3.03 -24.67 4.96
CA ALA A 192 -2.44 -25.05 6.25
C ALA A 192 -0.94 -25.29 6.10
N SER A 193 -0.21 -25.07 7.19
CA SER A 193 1.22 -25.42 7.33
C SER A 193 2.17 -24.66 6.40
N GLU A 194 1.80 -23.46 5.97
CA GLU A 194 2.75 -22.60 5.28
C GLU A 194 3.85 -22.13 6.24
N ALA A 195 5.08 -22.04 5.75
CA ALA A 195 6.18 -21.52 6.55
C ALA A 195 5.87 -20.08 6.98
N PHE A 196 6.14 -19.76 8.25
CA PHE A 196 5.90 -18.41 8.81
C PHE A 196 6.42 -17.32 7.90
N ALA A 197 5.67 -16.22 7.81
CA ALA A 197 6.22 -14.99 7.31
C ALA A 197 7.10 -14.40 8.40
N ASP A 198 8.41 -14.43 8.18
CA ASP A 198 9.40 -13.92 9.10
C ASP A 198 9.65 -12.43 8.92
N ASN A 199 10.39 -11.83 9.85
CA ASN A 199 10.85 -10.46 9.71
C ASN A 199 11.57 -10.24 8.37
N GLY A 200 11.07 -9.32 7.59
CA GLY A 200 11.59 -9.00 6.26
C GLY A 200 10.85 -9.67 5.10
N ASP A 201 10.08 -10.72 5.35
CA ASP A 201 9.27 -11.36 4.32
C ASP A 201 8.22 -10.42 3.75
N ILE A 202 7.93 -10.62 2.47
CA ILE A 202 6.87 -9.90 1.75
C ILE A 202 5.76 -10.86 1.40
N VAL A 203 4.57 -10.57 1.90
CA VAL A 203 3.33 -11.29 1.59
C VAL A 203 2.56 -10.52 0.53
N GLN A 204 2.18 -11.23 -0.52
CA GLN A 204 1.55 -10.68 -1.71
C GLN A 204 0.09 -11.09 -1.76
N PHE A 205 -0.77 -10.15 -2.14
CA PHE A 205 -2.17 -10.40 -2.43
C PHE A 205 -2.49 -10.01 -3.87
N ALA A 206 -3.14 -10.91 -4.59
CA ALA A 206 -3.74 -10.65 -5.88
C ALA A 206 -5.23 -11.01 -5.81
N VAL A 207 -6.10 -10.09 -6.19
CA VAL A 207 -7.56 -10.24 -6.12
C VAL A 207 -8.18 -9.91 -7.45
N ASP A 208 -8.92 -10.86 -8.00
CA ASP A 208 -9.82 -10.64 -9.14
C ASP A 208 -11.23 -10.44 -8.58
N ALA A 209 -11.63 -9.18 -8.43
CA ALA A 209 -12.91 -8.83 -7.84
C ALA A 209 -14.09 -9.15 -8.79
N ASP A 210 -13.86 -9.19 -10.09
CA ASP A 210 -14.88 -9.55 -11.07
C ASP A 210 -15.21 -11.05 -11.01
N ALA A 211 -14.18 -11.89 -10.81
CA ALA A 211 -14.33 -13.34 -10.73
C ALA A 211 -14.45 -13.87 -9.29
N GLY A 212 -14.30 -13.02 -8.27
CA GLY A 212 -14.34 -13.42 -6.87
C GLY A 212 -13.20 -14.38 -6.49
N LYS A 213 -11.97 -14.10 -6.93
CA LYS A 213 -10.81 -14.97 -6.71
C LYS A 213 -9.72 -14.25 -5.95
N VAL A 214 -9.07 -14.96 -5.03
CA VAL A 214 -7.97 -14.46 -4.21
C VAL A 214 -6.77 -15.41 -4.32
N TRP A 215 -5.59 -14.83 -4.51
CA TRP A 215 -4.31 -15.50 -4.42
C TRP A 215 -3.46 -14.81 -3.36
N VAL A 216 -2.75 -15.60 -2.60
CA VAL A 216 -1.80 -15.14 -1.59
C VAL A 216 -0.43 -15.74 -1.89
N GLY A 217 0.61 -14.94 -1.78
CA GLY A 217 1.98 -15.39 -2.01
C GLY A 217 2.94 -14.90 -0.94
N LYS A 218 4.12 -15.48 -0.88
CA LYS A 218 5.23 -15.06 -0.03
C LYS A 218 6.51 -15.04 -0.85
N ASN A 219 7.22 -13.92 -0.82
CA ASN A 219 8.53 -13.76 -1.49
C ASN A 219 8.49 -14.24 -2.96
N ASN A 220 7.51 -13.76 -3.72
CA ASN A 220 7.27 -14.06 -5.12
C ASN A 220 6.83 -15.50 -5.45
N THR A 221 6.38 -16.27 -4.47
CA THR A 221 5.82 -17.60 -4.69
C THR A 221 4.37 -17.60 -4.19
N TYR A 222 3.42 -17.84 -5.10
CA TYR A 222 2.01 -17.99 -4.73
C TYR A 222 1.80 -19.35 -4.07
N LEU A 223 0.93 -19.35 -3.06
CA LEU A 223 0.57 -20.55 -2.32
C LEU A 223 -0.26 -21.50 -3.17
N ASP A 224 -0.18 -22.78 -2.82
CA ASP A 224 -0.96 -23.84 -3.46
C ASP A 224 -2.44 -23.71 -3.11
N ASP A 225 -3.31 -24.07 -4.05
CA ASP A 225 -4.74 -24.26 -3.80
C ASP A 225 -4.99 -25.50 -2.90
N ALA A 226 -6.23 -25.74 -2.54
CA ALA A 226 -6.63 -26.92 -1.74
C ALA A 226 -6.30 -28.28 -2.40
N SER A 227 -5.95 -28.28 -3.68
CA SER A 227 -5.57 -29.48 -4.45
C SER A 227 -4.05 -29.63 -4.61
N GLY A 228 -3.26 -28.71 -4.07
CA GLY A 228 -1.80 -28.70 -4.16
C GLY A 228 -1.26 -28.16 -5.50
N ASN A 229 -2.03 -27.33 -6.20
CA ASN A 229 -1.57 -26.66 -7.41
C ASN A 229 -1.15 -25.23 -7.09
N VAL A 230 0.03 -24.83 -7.53
CA VAL A 230 0.57 -23.47 -7.33
C VAL A 230 -0.37 -22.42 -7.90
N GLY A 231 -0.64 -21.38 -7.14
CA GLY A 231 -1.47 -20.26 -7.55
C GLY A 231 -0.93 -19.55 -8.79
N ASP A 232 -1.79 -19.27 -9.76
CA ASP A 232 -1.43 -18.60 -11.02
C ASP A 232 -2.43 -17.47 -11.31
N PRO A 233 -2.30 -16.32 -10.64
CA PRO A 233 -3.22 -15.20 -10.80
C PRO A 233 -3.20 -14.63 -12.23
N ALA A 234 -2.05 -14.64 -12.91
CA ALA A 234 -1.93 -14.11 -14.28
C ALA A 234 -2.87 -14.80 -15.28
N ASN A 235 -3.10 -16.10 -15.10
CA ASN A 235 -4.01 -16.91 -15.90
C ASN A 235 -5.36 -17.17 -15.19
N GLY A 236 -5.56 -16.67 -13.98
CA GLY A 236 -6.78 -16.87 -13.21
C GLY A 236 -6.95 -18.29 -12.67
N ASN A 237 -5.86 -19.08 -12.57
CA ASN A 237 -5.88 -20.48 -12.14
C ASN A 237 -5.51 -20.61 -10.66
N ASN A 238 -5.97 -21.70 -10.05
CA ASN A 238 -5.59 -22.15 -8.71
C ASN A 238 -5.67 -21.05 -7.63
N PRO A 239 -6.78 -20.31 -7.51
CA PRO A 239 -6.92 -19.35 -6.43
C PRO A 239 -6.93 -20.08 -5.08
N ILE A 240 -6.32 -19.47 -4.07
CA ILE A 240 -6.35 -20.02 -2.73
C ILE A 240 -7.75 -19.95 -2.11
N HIS A 241 -8.54 -18.98 -2.57
CA HIS A 241 -9.93 -18.80 -2.16
C HIS A 241 -10.78 -18.24 -3.30
N THR A 242 -12.07 -18.63 -3.31
CA THR A 242 -13.10 -18.04 -4.17
C THR A 242 -14.30 -17.61 -3.33
N TYR A 243 -14.87 -16.46 -3.66
CA TYR A 243 -16.04 -15.90 -2.97
C TYR A 243 -17.12 -15.48 -3.95
N THR A 244 -18.33 -15.37 -3.45
CA THR A 244 -19.44 -14.81 -4.25
C THR A 244 -19.33 -13.29 -4.26
N VAL A 245 -19.25 -12.72 -5.45
CA VAL A 245 -19.26 -11.26 -5.63
C VAL A 245 -20.64 -10.71 -5.26
N VAL A 246 -20.69 -9.75 -4.35
CA VAL A 246 -21.91 -9.09 -3.89
C VAL A 246 -21.84 -7.62 -4.29
N GLU A 247 -22.85 -7.17 -5.03
CA GLU A 247 -22.96 -5.77 -5.46
C GLU A 247 -22.96 -4.81 -4.25
N GLY A 248 -22.15 -3.78 -4.31
CA GLY A 248 -22.02 -2.79 -3.24
C GLY A 248 -21.01 -3.15 -2.14
N ASN A 249 -20.41 -4.34 -2.18
CA ASN A 249 -19.30 -4.67 -1.32
C ASN A 249 -17.99 -4.17 -1.91
N PHE A 250 -17.29 -3.35 -1.12
CA PHE A 250 -15.93 -2.90 -1.43
C PHE A 250 -14.93 -3.72 -0.64
N ILE A 251 -13.85 -4.11 -1.29
CA ILE A 251 -12.73 -4.85 -0.71
C ILE A 251 -11.58 -3.86 -0.45
N PHE A 252 -10.96 -3.97 0.70
CA PHE A 252 -9.84 -3.14 1.12
C PHE A 252 -8.65 -4.02 1.52
N PRO A 253 -7.40 -3.61 1.24
CA PRO A 253 -6.27 -4.12 2.00
C PRO A 253 -6.53 -3.89 3.49
N ALA A 254 -6.23 -4.88 4.33
CA ALA A 254 -6.53 -4.76 5.75
C ALA A 254 -5.53 -5.51 6.62
N ILE A 255 -5.38 -5.02 7.84
CA ILE A 255 -4.71 -5.76 8.92
C ILE A 255 -5.65 -5.92 10.10
N VAL A 256 -5.46 -7.00 10.83
CA VAL A 256 -6.13 -7.26 12.10
C VAL A 256 -5.11 -7.71 13.13
N ASN A 257 -5.23 -7.23 14.34
CA ASN A 257 -4.41 -7.65 15.46
C ASN A 257 -5.31 -8.23 16.57
N VAL A 258 -4.94 -9.39 17.05
CA VAL A 258 -5.66 -10.07 18.13
C VAL A 258 -4.79 -10.38 19.33
N GLY A 259 -3.51 -10.02 19.25
CA GLY A 259 -2.52 -10.37 20.27
C GLY A 259 -2.02 -9.19 21.08
N SER A 260 -1.24 -9.54 22.11
CA SER A 260 -0.71 -8.62 23.11
C SER A 260 0.75 -8.21 22.89
N GLN A 261 1.33 -8.48 21.71
CA GLN A 261 2.75 -8.24 21.43
C GLN A 261 2.95 -7.30 20.24
N GLY A 262 4.13 -6.70 20.16
CA GLY A 262 4.49 -5.74 19.13
C GLY A 262 4.36 -6.29 17.70
N LEU A 263 3.55 -5.63 16.91
CA LEU A 263 3.38 -5.87 15.49
C LEU A 263 3.93 -4.68 14.73
N THR A 264 4.72 -4.93 13.69
CA THR A 264 5.04 -3.92 12.69
C THR A 264 4.73 -4.49 11.32
N ILE A 265 3.82 -3.85 10.60
CA ILE A 265 3.46 -4.19 9.22
C ILE A 265 3.60 -2.95 8.36
N LEU A 266 4.23 -3.13 7.20
CA LEU A 266 4.35 -2.09 6.19
C LEU A 266 3.50 -2.48 4.99
N LEU A 267 2.57 -1.60 4.60
CA LEU A 267 1.71 -1.75 3.43
C LEU A 267 2.41 -1.17 2.20
N ASN A 268 2.33 -1.85 1.09
CA ASN A 268 2.71 -1.34 -0.22
C ASN A 268 1.59 -1.60 -1.23
N THR A 269 0.88 -0.57 -1.60
CA THR A 269 -0.13 -0.57 -2.66
C THR A 269 0.39 0.05 -3.95
N GLY A 270 1.70 0.31 -4.00
CA GLY A 270 2.42 1.00 -5.06
C GLY A 270 3.28 2.17 -4.57
N ASN A 271 3.11 2.59 -3.30
CA ASN A 271 3.90 3.63 -2.65
C ASN A 271 4.53 3.07 -1.37
N PRO A 272 5.65 2.34 -1.45
CA PRO A 272 6.24 1.65 -0.30
C PRO A 272 6.92 2.60 0.68
N SER A 273 6.79 2.31 1.99
CA SER A 273 7.56 2.95 3.06
C SER A 273 8.83 2.16 3.43
N PHE A 274 9.23 1.21 2.61
CA PHE A 274 10.45 0.41 2.80
C PHE A 274 11.26 0.36 1.52
N ALA A 275 12.55 0.03 1.65
CA ALA A 275 13.44 -0.05 0.50
C ALA A 275 12.98 -1.16 -0.46
N ILE A 276 12.82 -0.81 -1.72
CA ILE A 276 12.53 -1.70 -2.84
C ILE A 276 13.82 -1.98 -3.58
N SER A 277 14.09 -3.24 -3.89
CA SER A 277 15.30 -3.65 -4.61
C SER A 277 15.08 -3.83 -6.11
N SER A 278 13.88 -4.21 -6.51
CA SER A 278 13.55 -4.55 -7.90
C SER A 278 12.78 -3.46 -8.66
N GLY A 279 11.91 -2.71 -7.97
CA GLY A 279 11.25 -1.54 -8.55
C GLY A 279 10.23 -1.85 -9.64
N ASN A 280 9.32 -2.83 -9.40
CA ASN A 280 8.31 -3.21 -10.36
C ASN A 280 7.10 -2.27 -10.32
N ALA A 281 6.59 -1.91 -11.50
CA ALA A 281 5.32 -1.22 -11.67
C ALA A 281 4.25 -2.18 -12.24
N ASP A 282 2.99 -1.79 -12.15
CA ASP A 282 1.90 -2.48 -12.84
C ASP A 282 1.91 -2.22 -14.36
N ALA A 283 0.96 -2.81 -15.09
CA ALA A 283 0.88 -2.69 -16.54
C ALA A 283 0.64 -1.26 -17.03
N ASN A 284 0.12 -0.37 -16.18
CA ASN A 284 -0.07 1.06 -16.47
C ASN A 284 1.16 1.91 -16.09
N GLY A 285 2.21 1.29 -15.59
CA GLY A 285 3.43 1.97 -15.14
C GLY A 285 3.29 2.64 -13.77
N TYR A 286 2.26 2.28 -12.98
CA TYR A 286 2.06 2.83 -11.65
C TYR A 286 2.57 1.88 -10.56
N GLY A 287 3.04 2.49 -9.49
CA GLY A 287 3.53 1.77 -8.32
C GLY A 287 5.02 1.45 -8.35
N ASN A 288 5.50 1.03 -7.19
CA ASN A 288 6.89 0.60 -6.95
C ASN A 288 6.85 -0.61 -6.02
N PHE A 289 6.79 -1.81 -6.58
CA PHE A 289 6.66 -3.07 -5.85
C PHE A 289 7.99 -3.83 -5.80
N GLU A 290 8.20 -4.59 -4.72
CA GLU A 290 9.32 -5.53 -4.66
C GLU A 290 9.11 -6.69 -5.63
N HIS A 291 7.89 -7.20 -5.73
CA HIS A 291 7.56 -8.27 -6.67
C HIS A 291 6.64 -7.75 -7.78
N ALA A 292 6.84 -8.26 -8.98
CA ALA A 292 6.04 -7.82 -10.13
C ALA A 292 4.55 -8.18 -9.93
N PRO A 293 3.62 -7.20 -10.03
CA PRO A 293 2.21 -7.52 -10.12
C PRO A 293 1.94 -8.53 -11.24
N PRO A 294 1.08 -9.53 -11.02
CA PRO A 294 0.70 -10.46 -12.09
C PRO A 294 0.12 -9.71 -13.29
N SER A 295 0.28 -10.27 -14.48
CA SER A 295 -0.26 -9.65 -15.70
C SER A 295 -1.76 -9.39 -15.56
N GLY A 296 -2.18 -8.14 -15.84
CA GLY A 296 -3.56 -7.68 -15.72
C GLY A 296 -4.00 -7.31 -14.30
N PHE A 297 -3.12 -7.32 -13.32
CA PHE A 297 -3.37 -6.79 -11.98
C PHE A 297 -2.76 -5.41 -11.82
N TYR A 298 -3.43 -4.56 -11.08
CA TYR A 298 -3.13 -3.14 -10.96
C TYR A 298 -2.87 -2.73 -9.51
N SER A 299 -2.07 -1.69 -9.33
CA SER A 299 -1.87 -1.01 -8.06
C SER A 299 -3.16 -0.33 -7.60
N ILE A 300 -3.39 -0.28 -6.28
CA ILE A 300 -4.56 0.40 -5.73
C ILE A 300 -4.26 1.90 -5.64
N CYS A 301 -4.54 2.60 -6.72
CA CYS A 301 -4.36 4.04 -6.83
C CYS A 301 -5.55 4.69 -7.52
N SER A 302 -5.69 6.01 -7.35
CA SER A 302 -6.85 6.75 -7.83
C SER A 302 -7.05 6.69 -9.35
N LYS A 303 -5.97 6.61 -10.13
CA LYS A 303 -6.07 6.47 -11.60
C LYS A 303 -6.59 5.10 -12.02
N ASN A 304 -6.02 4.03 -11.46
CA ASN A 304 -6.48 2.68 -11.77
C ASN A 304 -7.92 2.44 -11.28
N LEU A 305 -8.27 2.97 -10.09
CA LEU A 305 -9.64 2.87 -9.57
C LEU A 305 -10.65 3.61 -10.45
N ALA A 306 -10.27 4.73 -11.04
CA ALA A 306 -11.14 5.46 -11.97
C ALA A 306 -11.38 4.72 -13.30
N GLU A 307 -10.47 3.79 -13.68
CA GLU A 307 -10.55 3.05 -14.93
C GLU A 307 -11.13 1.63 -14.75
N TYR A 308 -10.80 0.96 -13.65
CA TYR A 308 -11.10 -0.47 -13.44
C TYR A 308 -11.91 -0.76 -12.17
N GLY A 309 -12.07 0.21 -11.26
CA GLY A 309 -12.70 0.05 -9.94
C GLY A 309 -14.23 0.11 -9.89
#